data_61cb55dabb205eeeffc9d9b490e8dff7
#
_entry.id   61cb55dabb205eeeffc9d9b490e8dff7
#
_cell.length_a   1.000
_cell.length_b   1.000
_cell.length_c   1.000
_cell.angle_alpha   90.00
_cell.angle_beta   90.00
_cell.angle_gamma   90.00
#
_symmetry.space_group_name_H-M   'P 1'
#
loop_
_entity.id
_entity.type
_entity.pdbx_description
1 polymer ?
#
loop_
_entity_poly.entity_id
_entity_poly.type
_entity_poly.pdbx_seq_one_letter_code
_entity_poly.pdbx_strand_id
1 'polypeptide(L)'
;MTDSSISKPQAVSLLVVTALLWSTGGILVKSINLNPFAIAGARSLIAALVIMMKIRKPLFTWSPYQWGGAVTYAATVILYVVANKLTTAANVVLLMYTAPLSVIAFAPWFLGEKSSVRDWLAVLSVMTGIVIFFLDKLSPAGFWGNILAVLSGICFGWMTLFLRKQKRGSPVESVLLGNLIAAAVGMPFLLGSEIPPVEEIGLLLALGVLQLGVSYLLYSRAIKHVEAFQAVLFTMLEPILNPVWVFLLHGEQPGQWAIAGGILVLSTLAMHGLASSRSAVSSSR
;
A
#
# COMPACT_ATOMS: atom_id res chain seq x y z
N MET A 1 0.80 17.82 -19.70
CA MET A 1 1.87 18.14 -18.74
C MET A 1 2.97 17.12 -18.96
N THR A 2 4.13 17.56 -19.39
CA THR A 2 5.32 16.71 -19.53
C THR A 2 5.60 16.09 -18.16
N ASP A 3 5.52 14.76 -18.10
CA ASP A 3 5.90 13.97 -16.93
C ASP A 3 7.42 14.17 -16.77
N SER A 4 7.80 15.20 -16.00
CA SER A 4 9.22 15.47 -15.75
C SER A 4 9.80 14.21 -15.13
N SER A 5 10.77 13.61 -15.81
CA SER A 5 11.47 12.43 -15.33
C SER A 5 12.06 12.73 -13.96
N ILE A 6 11.50 12.09 -12.94
CA ILE A 6 12.05 12.16 -11.59
C ILE A 6 13.24 11.21 -11.46
N SER A 7 14.22 11.59 -10.65
CA SER A 7 15.34 10.71 -10.35
C SER A 7 14.91 9.52 -9.45
N LYS A 8 15.70 8.45 -9.48
CA LYS A 8 15.43 7.27 -8.62
C LYS A 8 15.34 7.63 -7.12
N PRO A 9 16.21 8.49 -6.54
CA PRO A 9 16.05 8.95 -5.16
C PRO A 9 14.74 9.70 -4.91
N GLN A 10 14.30 10.54 -5.84
CA GLN A 10 13.01 11.22 -5.73
C GLN A 10 11.84 10.23 -5.75
N ALA A 11 11.90 9.20 -6.61
CA ALA A 11 10.88 8.14 -6.62
C ALA A 11 10.84 7.38 -5.28
N VAL A 12 11.99 7.07 -4.69
CA VAL A 12 12.07 6.46 -3.34
C VAL A 12 11.46 7.38 -2.29
N SER A 13 11.76 8.69 -2.33
CA SER A 13 11.14 9.66 -1.41
C SER A 13 9.61 9.68 -1.53
N LEU A 14 9.06 9.58 -2.75
CA LEU A 14 7.63 9.48 -2.95
C LEU A 14 7.03 8.20 -2.32
N LEU A 15 7.76 7.07 -2.39
CA LEU A 15 7.33 5.82 -1.74
C LEU A 15 7.37 5.92 -0.21
N VAL A 16 8.37 6.58 0.36
CA VAL A 16 8.43 6.84 1.81
C VAL A 16 7.26 7.70 2.25
N VAL A 17 6.95 8.79 1.52
CA VAL A 17 5.75 9.61 1.81
C VAL A 17 4.47 8.79 1.65
N THR A 18 4.40 7.91 0.66
CA THR A 18 3.26 6.99 0.50
C THR A 18 3.10 6.09 1.73
N ALA A 19 4.20 5.50 2.22
CA ALA A 19 4.17 4.66 3.43
C ALA A 19 3.73 5.45 4.68
N LEU A 20 4.18 6.71 4.82
CA LEU A 20 3.71 7.62 5.88
C LEU A 20 2.20 7.83 5.82
N LEU A 21 1.64 8.08 4.64
CA LEU A 21 0.21 8.27 4.47
C LEU A 21 -0.58 6.97 4.73
N TRP A 22 -0.07 5.83 4.26
CA TRP A 22 -0.72 4.53 4.48
C TRP A 22 -0.71 4.09 5.94
N SER A 23 0.33 4.44 6.72
CA SER A 23 0.46 4.03 8.12
C SER A 23 -0.68 4.51 9.03
N THR A 24 -1.45 5.50 8.61
CA THR A 24 -2.64 5.98 9.33
C THR A 24 -3.89 5.12 9.10
N GLY A 25 -3.88 4.27 8.06
CA GLY A 25 -5.07 3.60 7.55
C GLY A 25 -5.73 2.64 8.54
N GLY A 26 -4.95 1.84 9.26
CA GLY A 26 -5.48 0.85 10.21
C GLY A 26 -6.27 1.48 11.35
N ILE A 27 -5.72 2.54 11.95
CA ILE A 27 -6.37 3.28 13.04
C ILE A 27 -7.65 3.95 12.53
N LEU A 28 -7.57 4.67 11.41
CA LEU A 28 -8.72 5.38 10.84
C LEU A 28 -9.87 4.43 10.49
N VAL A 29 -9.58 3.28 9.85
CA VAL A 29 -10.60 2.28 9.50
C VAL A 29 -11.27 1.72 10.76
N LYS A 30 -10.51 1.46 11.82
CA LYS A 30 -11.06 0.91 13.08
C LYS A 30 -11.94 1.91 13.83
N SER A 31 -11.68 3.20 13.66
CA SER A 31 -12.43 4.28 14.36
C SER A 31 -13.78 4.62 13.71
N ILE A 32 -14.12 4.02 12.56
CA ILE A 32 -15.37 4.28 11.84
C ILE A 32 -16.36 3.13 12.08
N ASN A 33 -17.57 3.39 12.56
CA ASN A 33 -18.60 2.39 12.87
C ASN A 33 -19.58 2.14 11.73
N LEU A 34 -19.04 1.97 10.50
CA LEU A 34 -19.81 1.62 9.32
C LEU A 34 -19.52 0.17 8.87
N ASN A 35 -20.41 -0.34 8.02
CA ASN A 35 -20.15 -1.59 7.30
C ASN A 35 -18.82 -1.49 6.54
N PRO A 36 -17.94 -2.50 6.59
CA PRO A 36 -16.63 -2.45 5.95
C PRO A 36 -16.68 -2.18 4.44
N PHE A 37 -17.70 -2.69 3.74
CA PHE A 37 -17.89 -2.37 2.31
C PHE A 37 -18.30 -0.91 2.09
N ALA A 38 -19.13 -0.34 2.98
CA ALA A 38 -19.48 1.09 2.93
C ALA A 38 -18.24 1.95 3.12
N ILE A 39 -17.37 1.63 4.11
CA ILE A 39 -16.10 2.33 4.32
C ILE A 39 -15.22 2.23 3.07
N ALA A 40 -15.04 1.02 2.51
CA ALA A 40 -14.22 0.81 1.32
C ALA A 40 -14.76 1.60 0.12
N GLY A 41 -16.07 1.61 -0.09
CA GLY A 41 -16.73 2.35 -1.17
C GLY A 41 -16.63 3.86 -1.00
N ALA A 42 -16.96 4.39 0.17
CA ALA A 42 -16.93 5.82 0.45
C ALA A 42 -15.53 6.42 0.26
N ARG A 43 -14.51 5.83 0.90
CA ARG A 43 -13.12 6.30 0.77
C ARG A 43 -12.59 6.18 -0.67
N SER A 44 -13.00 5.12 -1.42
CA SER A 44 -12.60 4.95 -2.82
C SER A 44 -13.29 5.95 -3.73
N LEU A 45 -14.55 6.32 -3.47
CA LEU A 45 -15.25 7.38 -4.20
C LEU A 45 -14.53 8.73 -4.01
N ILE A 46 -14.19 9.07 -2.77
CA ILE A 46 -13.45 10.30 -2.46
C ILE A 46 -12.08 10.29 -3.16
N ALA A 47 -11.35 9.17 -3.10
CA ALA A 47 -10.07 9.02 -3.78
C ALA A 47 -10.19 9.16 -5.30
N ALA A 48 -11.24 8.58 -5.92
CA ALA A 48 -11.52 8.75 -7.35
C ALA A 48 -11.71 10.22 -7.71
N LEU A 49 -12.44 10.98 -6.90
CA LEU A 49 -12.63 12.42 -7.12
C LEU A 49 -11.31 13.19 -7.04
N VAL A 50 -10.48 12.92 -6.03
CA VAL A 50 -9.14 13.53 -5.88
C VAL A 50 -8.26 13.23 -7.09
N ILE A 51 -8.24 11.97 -7.55
CA ILE A 51 -7.46 11.56 -8.72
C ILE A 51 -8.00 12.23 -9.99
N MET A 52 -9.31 12.27 -10.19
CA MET A 52 -9.92 12.93 -11.34
C MET A 52 -9.60 14.42 -11.40
N MET A 53 -9.64 15.12 -10.27
CA MET A 53 -9.27 16.54 -10.22
C MET A 53 -7.81 16.76 -10.65
N LYS A 54 -6.91 15.81 -10.34
CA LYS A 54 -5.50 15.88 -10.73
C LYS A 54 -5.29 15.57 -12.21
N ILE A 55 -5.95 14.53 -12.75
CA ILE A 55 -5.73 14.04 -14.11
C ILE A 55 -6.54 14.89 -15.12
N ARG A 56 -7.70 15.42 -14.72
CA ARG A 56 -8.67 16.21 -15.51
C ARG A 56 -9.27 15.45 -16.70
N LYS A 57 -8.45 14.75 -17.50
CA LYS A 57 -8.88 13.97 -18.69
C LYS A 57 -8.21 12.59 -18.62
N PRO A 58 -8.80 11.62 -17.92
CA PRO A 58 -8.24 10.27 -17.86
C PRO A 58 -8.32 9.60 -19.24
N LEU A 59 -7.24 8.93 -19.63
CA LEU A 59 -7.15 8.16 -20.86
C LEU A 59 -7.22 6.67 -20.53
N PHE A 60 -8.40 6.08 -20.65
CA PHE A 60 -8.56 4.65 -20.47
C PHE A 60 -8.17 3.90 -21.75
N THR A 61 -7.18 3.05 -21.66
CA THR A 61 -6.68 2.21 -22.77
C THR A 61 -7.47 0.92 -22.89
N TRP A 62 -8.23 0.55 -21.85
CA TRP A 62 -8.98 -0.71 -21.73
C TRP A 62 -8.13 -1.96 -21.95
N SER A 63 -6.80 -1.84 -21.80
CA SER A 63 -5.87 -2.94 -21.96
C SER A 63 -6.03 -3.98 -20.83
N PRO A 64 -5.68 -5.26 -21.07
CA PRO A 64 -5.69 -6.28 -20.01
C PRO A 64 -4.85 -5.89 -18.79
N TYR A 65 -3.76 -5.14 -19.00
CA TYR A 65 -2.92 -4.67 -17.91
C TYR A 65 -3.59 -3.55 -17.09
N GLN A 66 -4.38 -2.69 -17.73
CA GLN A 66 -5.14 -1.66 -17.04
C GLN A 66 -6.27 -2.29 -16.21
N TRP A 67 -7.02 -3.22 -16.78
CA TRP A 67 -8.04 -3.98 -16.07
C TRP A 67 -7.46 -4.81 -14.93
N GLY A 68 -6.36 -5.54 -15.18
CA GLY A 68 -5.66 -6.30 -14.14
C GLY A 68 -5.24 -5.42 -12.97
N GLY A 69 -4.67 -4.24 -13.25
CA GLY A 69 -4.30 -3.26 -12.24
C GLY A 69 -5.51 -2.72 -11.47
N ALA A 70 -6.60 -2.42 -12.16
CA ALA A 70 -7.81 -1.89 -11.54
C ALA A 70 -8.53 -2.92 -10.64
N VAL A 71 -8.69 -4.15 -11.12
CA VAL A 71 -9.36 -5.22 -10.36
C VAL A 71 -8.53 -5.62 -9.14
N THR A 72 -7.21 -5.79 -9.30
CA THR A 72 -6.33 -6.12 -8.16
C THR A 72 -6.23 -4.97 -7.16
N TYR A 73 -6.26 -3.71 -7.63
CA TYR A 73 -6.38 -2.55 -6.74
C TYR A 73 -7.68 -2.59 -5.94
N ALA A 74 -8.83 -2.73 -6.60
CA ALA A 74 -10.14 -2.76 -5.96
C ALA A 74 -10.21 -3.90 -4.93
N ALA A 75 -9.73 -5.10 -5.28
CA ALA A 75 -9.65 -6.23 -4.37
C ALA A 75 -8.76 -5.90 -3.16
N THR A 76 -7.57 -5.33 -3.38
CA THR A 76 -6.67 -4.93 -2.29
C THR A 76 -7.37 -4.02 -1.29
N VAL A 77 -7.99 -2.93 -1.75
CA VAL A 77 -8.55 -1.91 -0.85
C VAL A 77 -9.82 -2.38 -0.14
N ILE A 78 -10.63 -3.23 -0.77
CA ILE A 78 -11.83 -3.82 -0.16
C ILE A 78 -11.40 -4.86 0.89
N LEU A 79 -10.56 -5.83 0.51
CA LEU A 79 -10.10 -6.90 1.39
C LEU A 79 -9.35 -6.35 2.61
N TYR A 80 -8.55 -5.28 2.43
CA TYR A 80 -7.88 -4.59 3.53
C TYR A 80 -8.85 -4.07 4.58
N VAL A 81 -9.92 -3.37 4.17
CA VAL A 81 -10.91 -2.83 5.12
C VAL A 81 -11.66 -3.96 5.81
N VAL A 82 -12.11 -4.96 5.06
CA VAL A 82 -12.85 -6.10 5.63
C VAL A 82 -11.95 -6.85 6.62
N ALA A 83 -10.70 -7.12 6.27
CA ALA A 83 -9.73 -7.75 7.16
C ALA A 83 -9.53 -6.96 8.45
N ASN A 84 -9.35 -5.63 8.38
CA ASN A 84 -9.20 -4.77 9.57
C ASN A 84 -10.41 -4.80 10.51
N LYS A 85 -11.61 -5.09 10.00
CA LYS A 85 -12.81 -5.25 10.82
C LYS A 85 -12.93 -6.64 11.46
N LEU A 86 -12.30 -7.66 10.86
CA LEU A 86 -12.42 -9.06 11.28
C LEU A 86 -11.22 -9.55 12.11
N THR A 87 -10.08 -8.86 12.08
CA THR A 87 -8.89 -9.23 12.87
C THR A 87 -8.16 -7.98 13.41
N THR A 88 -7.01 -8.17 14.04
CA THR A 88 -6.21 -7.04 14.55
C THR A 88 -5.51 -6.31 13.41
N ALA A 89 -5.32 -4.99 13.56
CA ALA A 89 -4.54 -4.22 12.58
C ALA A 89 -3.11 -4.76 12.43
N ALA A 90 -2.52 -5.27 13.50
CA ALA A 90 -1.20 -5.92 13.49
C ALA A 90 -1.18 -7.15 12.58
N ASN A 91 -2.18 -8.03 12.70
CA ASN A 91 -2.30 -9.21 11.85
C ASN A 91 -2.49 -8.81 10.38
N VAL A 92 -3.37 -7.83 10.10
CA VAL A 92 -3.62 -7.36 8.73
C VAL A 92 -2.34 -6.88 8.09
N VAL A 93 -1.61 -6.00 8.75
CA VAL A 93 -0.36 -5.45 8.24
C VAL A 93 0.66 -6.56 8.01
N LEU A 94 0.92 -7.42 9.00
CA LEU A 94 1.86 -8.53 8.87
C LEU A 94 1.53 -9.44 7.69
N LEU A 95 0.27 -9.86 7.56
CA LEU A 95 -0.15 -10.81 6.54
C LEU A 95 -0.22 -10.20 5.14
N MET A 96 -0.46 -8.89 5.01
CA MET A 96 -0.34 -8.19 3.73
C MET A 96 1.10 -8.18 3.19
N TYR A 97 2.11 -8.43 4.00
CA TYR A 97 3.50 -8.56 3.52
C TYR A 97 3.80 -9.87 2.77
N THR A 98 2.78 -10.63 2.43
CA THR A 98 2.84 -11.57 1.30
C THR A 98 3.01 -10.87 -0.06
N ALA A 99 2.73 -9.56 -0.16
CA ALA A 99 2.91 -8.77 -1.38
C ALA A 99 4.35 -8.79 -1.94
N PRO A 100 5.41 -8.50 -1.16
CA PRO A 100 6.78 -8.58 -1.65
C PRO A 100 7.17 -9.97 -2.15
N LEU A 101 6.67 -11.04 -1.49
CA LEU A 101 6.90 -12.41 -1.95
C LEU A 101 6.26 -12.65 -3.32
N SER A 102 5.04 -12.17 -3.52
CA SER A 102 4.34 -12.24 -4.81
C SER A 102 5.11 -11.48 -5.89
N VAL A 103 5.58 -10.26 -5.59
CA VAL A 103 6.31 -9.44 -6.55
C VAL A 103 7.65 -10.08 -6.91
N ILE A 104 8.46 -10.51 -5.94
CA ILE A 104 9.77 -11.08 -6.21
C ILE A 104 9.70 -12.41 -6.97
N ALA A 105 8.63 -13.19 -6.76
CA ALA A 105 8.41 -14.44 -7.45
C ALA A 105 7.95 -14.24 -8.90
N PHE A 106 7.06 -13.27 -9.17
CA PHE A 106 6.43 -13.10 -10.47
C PHE A 106 7.03 -11.99 -11.34
N ALA A 107 7.80 -11.03 -10.78
CA ALA A 107 8.44 -9.96 -11.54
C ALA A 107 9.37 -10.47 -12.67
N PRO A 108 10.19 -11.51 -12.47
CA PRO A 108 11.05 -12.02 -13.53
C PRO A 108 10.26 -12.51 -14.76
N TRP A 109 9.18 -13.25 -14.52
CA TRP A 109 8.32 -13.76 -15.59
C TRP A 109 7.44 -12.67 -16.20
N PHE A 110 6.80 -11.84 -15.39
CA PHE A 110 5.78 -10.91 -15.88
C PHE A 110 6.36 -9.59 -16.42
N LEU A 111 7.43 -9.08 -15.81
CA LEU A 111 8.07 -7.80 -16.15
C LEU A 111 9.42 -7.96 -16.83
N GLY A 112 10.09 -9.12 -16.69
CA GLY A 112 11.48 -9.31 -17.05
C GLY A 112 12.46 -8.64 -16.08
N GLU A 113 11.99 -8.23 -14.90
CA GLU A 113 12.83 -7.65 -13.85
C GLU A 113 13.45 -8.79 -13.01
N LYS A 114 14.78 -8.95 -13.08
CA LYS A 114 15.48 -10.06 -12.41
C LYS A 114 15.54 -9.82 -10.91
N SER A 115 15.14 -10.82 -10.13
CA SER A 115 15.31 -10.82 -8.67
C SER A 115 16.69 -11.39 -8.30
N SER A 116 17.44 -10.65 -7.53
CA SER A 116 18.75 -11.07 -7.04
C SER A 116 18.63 -11.79 -5.69
N VAL A 117 19.68 -12.54 -5.30
CA VAL A 117 19.77 -13.13 -3.95
C VAL A 117 19.68 -12.05 -2.87
N ARG A 118 20.21 -10.85 -3.13
CA ARG A 118 20.14 -9.72 -2.21
C ARG A 118 18.69 -9.25 -1.98
N ASP A 119 17.86 -9.29 -3.01
CA ASP A 119 16.44 -8.92 -2.91
C ASP A 119 15.68 -9.94 -2.05
N TRP A 120 15.94 -11.24 -2.23
CA TRP A 120 15.39 -12.29 -1.38
C TRP A 120 15.82 -12.15 0.08
N LEU A 121 17.10 -11.88 0.33
CA LEU A 121 17.60 -11.64 1.68
C LEU A 121 16.95 -10.39 2.30
N ALA A 122 16.77 -9.32 1.54
CA ALA A 122 16.09 -8.12 2.01
C ALA A 122 14.64 -8.42 2.41
N VAL A 123 13.87 -9.12 1.58
CA VAL A 123 12.49 -9.53 1.92
C VAL A 123 12.45 -10.36 3.19
N LEU A 124 13.26 -11.41 3.26
CA LEU A 124 13.30 -12.29 4.44
C LEU A 124 13.68 -11.53 5.71
N SER A 125 14.67 -10.65 5.64
CA SER A 125 15.08 -9.81 6.77
C SER A 125 13.98 -8.85 7.21
N VAL A 126 13.32 -8.18 6.27
CA VAL A 126 12.21 -7.28 6.59
C VAL A 126 11.03 -8.06 7.16
N MET A 127 10.65 -9.19 6.58
CA MET A 127 9.58 -10.03 7.13
C MET A 127 9.90 -10.51 8.55
N THR A 128 11.13 -10.96 8.79
CA THR A 128 11.59 -11.34 10.13
C THR A 128 11.50 -10.16 11.09
N GLY A 129 11.96 -8.98 10.68
CA GLY A 129 11.85 -7.76 11.47
C GLY A 129 10.41 -7.39 11.82
N ILE A 130 9.48 -7.54 10.89
CA ILE A 130 8.05 -7.27 11.12
C ILE A 130 7.42 -8.32 12.05
N VAL A 131 7.80 -9.60 11.92
CA VAL A 131 7.35 -10.64 12.87
C VAL A 131 7.83 -10.30 14.28
N ILE A 132 9.12 -9.97 14.45
CA ILE A 132 9.68 -9.55 15.74
C ILE A 132 8.93 -8.32 16.28
N PHE A 133 8.70 -7.31 15.44
CA PHE A 133 8.02 -6.06 15.79
C PHE A 133 6.62 -6.27 16.39
N PHE A 134 5.89 -7.25 15.89
CA PHE A 134 4.52 -7.53 16.33
C PHE A 134 4.40 -8.73 17.28
N LEU A 135 5.49 -9.30 17.78
CA LEU A 135 5.44 -10.52 18.63
C LEU A 135 4.43 -10.43 19.77
N ASP A 136 4.34 -9.27 20.43
CA ASP A 136 3.43 -9.06 21.55
C ASP A 136 1.99 -8.74 21.12
N LYS A 137 1.74 -8.52 19.83
CA LYS A 137 0.45 -8.04 19.30
C LYS A 137 -0.24 -9.02 18.35
N LEU A 138 0.43 -10.12 18.01
CA LEU A 138 -0.13 -11.16 17.15
C LEU A 138 -1.22 -11.94 17.90
N SER A 139 -2.32 -12.18 17.21
CA SER A 139 -3.45 -12.94 17.77
C SER A 139 -3.90 -14.01 16.78
N PRO A 140 -4.16 -15.24 17.23
CA PRO A 140 -4.79 -16.27 16.39
C PRO A 140 -6.26 -15.97 16.11
N ALA A 141 -6.87 -15.01 16.83
CA ALA A 141 -8.26 -14.62 16.63
C ALA A 141 -8.46 -13.96 15.25
N GLY A 142 -9.67 -14.11 14.69
CA GLY A 142 -10.01 -13.49 13.41
C GLY A 142 -9.51 -14.26 12.19
N PHE A 143 -9.65 -15.58 12.19
CA PHE A 143 -9.19 -16.47 11.10
C PHE A 143 -9.57 -15.99 9.69
N TRP A 144 -10.84 -15.62 9.47
CA TRP A 144 -11.27 -15.08 8.17
C TRP A 144 -10.64 -13.75 7.83
N GLY A 145 -10.47 -12.86 8.82
CA GLY A 145 -9.75 -11.60 8.65
C GLY A 145 -8.29 -11.83 8.23
N ASN A 146 -7.64 -12.84 8.83
CA ASN A 146 -6.26 -13.19 8.48
C ASN A 146 -6.16 -13.73 7.05
N ILE A 147 -7.08 -14.58 6.59
CA ILE A 147 -7.13 -15.04 5.20
C ILE A 147 -7.32 -13.86 4.24
N LEU A 148 -8.26 -12.96 4.53
CA LEU A 148 -8.52 -11.79 3.69
C LEU A 148 -7.32 -10.85 3.65
N ALA A 149 -6.56 -10.73 4.74
CA ALA A 149 -5.32 -9.95 4.77
C ALA A 149 -4.24 -10.54 3.84
N VAL A 150 -4.05 -11.87 3.85
CA VAL A 150 -3.15 -12.57 2.91
C VAL A 150 -3.58 -12.33 1.47
N LEU A 151 -4.87 -12.50 1.16
CA LEU A 151 -5.40 -12.26 -0.18
C LEU A 151 -5.24 -10.80 -0.60
N SER A 152 -5.44 -9.83 0.31
CA SER A 152 -5.18 -8.43 0.07
C SER A 152 -3.71 -8.17 -0.30
N GLY A 153 -2.77 -8.81 0.41
CA GLY A 153 -1.35 -8.74 0.12
C GLY A 153 -1.00 -9.31 -1.26
N ILE A 154 -1.54 -10.46 -1.62
CA ILE A 154 -1.35 -11.05 -2.96
C ILE A 154 -1.90 -10.10 -4.04
N CYS A 155 -3.11 -9.56 -3.84
CA CYS A 155 -3.71 -8.59 -4.77
C CYS A 155 -2.86 -7.32 -4.89
N PHE A 156 -2.29 -6.81 -3.79
CA PHE A 156 -1.39 -5.67 -3.79
C PHE A 156 -0.10 -5.95 -4.58
N GLY A 157 0.49 -7.13 -4.42
CA GLY A 157 1.63 -7.56 -5.22
C GLY A 157 1.32 -7.57 -6.72
N TRP A 158 0.21 -8.18 -7.13
CA TRP A 158 -0.23 -8.21 -8.52
C TRP A 158 -0.60 -6.82 -9.05
N MET A 159 -1.28 -5.99 -8.26
CA MET A 159 -1.52 -4.59 -8.60
C MET A 159 -0.20 -3.89 -8.93
N THR A 160 0.81 -4.03 -8.09
CA THR A 160 2.14 -3.44 -8.30
C THR A 160 2.76 -3.90 -9.62
N LEU A 161 2.70 -5.21 -9.92
CA LEU A 161 3.19 -5.76 -11.18
C LEU A 161 2.45 -5.17 -12.40
N PHE A 162 1.12 -5.08 -12.35
CA PHE A 162 0.33 -4.47 -13.42
C PHE A 162 0.61 -2.98 -13.59
N LEU A 163 0.71 -2.22 -12.51
CA LEU A 163 1.05 -0.80 -12.56
C LEU A 163 2.46 -0.60 -13.14
N ARG A 164 3.42 -1.42 -12.75
CA ARG A 164 4.78 -1.38 -13.26
C ARG A 164 4.86 -1.76 -14.75
N LYS A 165 4.04 -2.71 -15.20
CA LYS A 165 3.94 -3.07 -16.62
C LYS A 165 3.52 -1.88 -17.49
N GLN A 166 2.74 -0.97 -16.92
CA GLN A 166 2.26 0.26 -17.55
C GLN A 166 3.20 1.46 -17.36
N LYS A 167 4.46 1.26 -16.98
CA LYS A 167 5.42 2.36 -16.71
C LYS A 167 5.61 3.37 -17.84
N ARG A 168 5.42 2.96 -19.10
CA ARG A 168 5.47 3.82 -20.29
C ARG A 168 4.13 4.49 -20.60
N GLY A 169 3.06 4.11 -19.91
CA GLY A 169 1.71 4.65 -20.02
C GLY A 169 1.34 5.45 -18.77
N SER A 170 0.11 5.23 -18.31
CA SER A 170 -0.43 5.90 -17.15
C SER A 170 -0.98 4.91 -16.13
N PRO A 171 -0.17 4.48 -15.15
CA PRO A 171 -0.60 3.59 -14.07
C PRO A 171 -1.74 4.18 -13.24
N VAL A 172 -1.83 5.50 -13.14
CA VAL A 172 -2.81 6.19 -12.30
C VAL A 172 -4.25 6.00 -12.78
N GLU A 173 -4.48 5.79 -14.09
CA GLU A 173 -5.81 5.47 -14.61
C GLU A 173 -6.27 4.07 -14.18
N SER A 174 -5.36 3.11 -14.00
CA SER A 174 -5.70 1.82 -13.38
C SER A 174 -6.15 1.99 -11.93
N VAL A 175 -5.48 2.86 -11.18
CA VAL A 175 -5.86 3.20 -9.80
C VAL A 175 -7.21 3.91 -9.77
N LEU A 176 -7.44 4.86 -10.68
CA LEU A 176 -8.74 5.54 -10.80
C LEU A 176 -9.86 4.53 -11.09
N LEU A 177 -9.68 3.68 -12.10
CA LEU A 177 -10.66 2.65 -12.45
C LEU A 177 -10.91 1.69 -11.28
N GLY A 178 -9.86 1.28 -10.57
CA GLY A 178 -9.97 0.43 -9.39
C GLY A 178 -10.73 1.10 -8.24
N ASN A 179 -10.52 2.40 -8.02
CA ASN A 179 -11.31 3.16 -7.05
C ASN A 179 -12.79 3.26 -7.46
N LEU A 180 -13.09 3.43 -8.76
CA LEU A 180 -14.47 3.42 -9.25
C LEU A 180 -15.12 2.04 -9.06
N ILE A 181 -14.41 0.95 -9.32
CA ILE A 181 -14.88 -0.42 -9.05
C ILE A 181 -15.17 -0.60 -7.56
N ALA A 182 -14.24 -0.22 -6.69
CA ALA A 182 -14.41 -0.36 -5.24
C ALA A 182 -15.56 0.53 -4.72
N ALA A 183 -15.74 1.73 -5.27
CA ALA A 183 -16.87 2.59 -4.97
C ALA A 183 -18.19 1.94 -5.40
N ALA A 184 -18.26 1.39 -6.61
CA ALA A 184 -19.46 0.71 -7.11
C ALA A 184 -19.84 -0.51 -6.25
N VAL A 185 -18.86 -1.32 -5.83
CA VAL A 185 -19.09 -2.47 -4.94
C VAL A 185 -19.58 -2.01 -3.57
N GLY A 186 -19.03 -0.93 -3.03
CA GLY A 186 -19.41 -0.41 -1.71
C GLY A 186 -20.69 0.43 -1.69
N MET A 187 -21.15 0.94 -2.84
CA MET A 187 -22.30 1.85 -2.95
C MET A 187 -23.60 1.28 -2.36
N PRO A 188 -24.00 0.02 -2.62
CA PRO A 188 -25.23 -0.54 -2.02
C PRO A 188 -25.17 -0.55 -0.48
N PHE A 189 -24.02 -0.80 0.10
CA PHE A 189 -23.81 -0.82 1.55
C PHE A 189 -23.80 0.60 2.12
N LEU A 190 -23.26 1.57 1.39
CA LEU A 190 -23.24 2.97 1.79
C LEU A 190 -24.65 3.57 1.79
N LEU A 191 -25.43 3.30 0.75
CA LEU A 191 -26.83 3.78 0.63
C LEU A 191 -27.76 3.13 1.65
N GLY A 192 -27.45 1.90 2.10
CA GLY A 192 -28.17 1.21 3.17
C GLY A 192 -27.71 1.54 4.59
N SER A 193 -26.69 2.37 4.74
CA SER A 193 -26.16 2.76 6.05
C SER A 193 -26.83 4.05 6.54
N GLU A 194 -26.92 4.21 7.87
CA GLU A 194 -27.25 5.50 8.46
C GLU A 194 -26.15 6.52 8.18
N ILE A 195 -26.51 7.81 8.17
CA ILE A 195 -25.54 8.88 7.99
C ILE A 195 -24.60 8.89 9.18
N PRO A 196 -23.28 8.73 8.97
CA PRO A 196 -22.34 8.68 10.07
C PRO A 196 -22.20 10.04 10.76
N PRO A 197 -21.77 10.06 12.04
CA PRO A 197 -21.44 11.28 12.75
C PRO A 197 -20.38 12.13 12.01
N VAL A 198 -20.37 13.43 12.27
CA VAL A 198 -19.46 14.39 11.60
C VAL A 198 -17.99 14.00 11.77
N GLU A 199 -17.63 13.45 12.93
CA GLU A 199 -16.28 12.96 13.23
C GLU A 199 -15.88 11.81 12.27
N GLU A 200 -16.78 10.86 12.02
CA GLU A 200 -16.54 9.73 11.12
C GLU A 200 -16.49 10.17 9.67
N ILE A 201 -17.26 11.21 9.28
CA ILE A 201 -17.14 11.83 7.94
C ILE A 201 -15.73 12.42 7.76
N GLY A 202 -15.19 13.10 8.79
CA GLY A 202 -13.81 13.61 8.79
C GLY A 202 -12.78 12.49 8.59
N LEU A 203 -12.96 11.34 9.27
CA LEU A 203 -12.10 10.17 9.12
C LEU A 203 -12.20 9.55 7.71
N LEU A 204 -13.41 9.46 7.13
CA LEU A 204 -13.63 9.00 5.76
C LEU A 204 -12.96 9.93 4.74
N LEU A 205 -13.04 11.25 4.95
CA LEU A 205 -12.33 12.22 4.11
C LEU A 205 -10.81 12.04 4.20
N ALA A 206 -10.26 11.88 5.40
CA ALA A 206 -8.84 11.62 5.59
C ALA A 206 -8.40 10.31 4.89
N LEU A 207 -9.16 9.23 5.04
CA LEU A 207 -8.93 7.97 4.33
C LEU A 207 -9.00 8.12 2.81
N GLY A 208 -10.00 8.80 2.29
CA GLY A 208 -10.19 8.97 0.84
C GLY A 208 -9.19 9.93 0.22
N VAL A 209 -8.95 11.09 0.84
CA VAL A 209 -8.06 12.12 0.30
C VAL A 209 -6.59 11.75 0.50
N LEU A 210 -6.18 11.51 1.74
CA LEU A 210 -4.77 11.33 2.08
C LEU A 210 -4.29 9.89 1.89
N GLN A 211 -5.00 8.94 2.51
CA GLN A 211 -4.57 7.54 2.56
C GLN A 211 -4.75 6.82 1.21
N LEU A 212 -5.74 7.15 0.38
CA LEU A 212 -5.92 6.59 -0.96
C LEU A 212 -5.56 7.59 -2.07
N GLY A 213 -6.22 8.75 -2.12
CA GLY A 213 -6.11 9.68 -3.25
C GLY A 213 -4.68 10.16 -3.47
N VAL A 214 -4.13 10.89 -2.52
CA VAL A 214 -2.78 11.46 -2.62
C VAL A 214 -1.72 10.36 -2.63
N SER A 215 -1.80 9.39 -1.74
CA SER A 215 -0.80 8.32 -1.63
C SER A 215 -0.65 7.53 -2.93
N TYR A 216 -1.75 7.15 -3.57
CA TYR A 216 -1.70 6.41 -4.83
C TYR A 216 -1.34 7.27 -6.04
N LEU A 217 -1.55 8.59 -6.02
CA LEU A 217 -0.95 9.50 -7.00
C LEU A 217 0.58 9.48 -6.90
N LEU A 218 1.12 9.52 -5.68
CA LEU A 218 2.57 9.44 -5.42
C LEU A 218 3.12 8.07 -5.82
N TYR A 219 2.47 6.99 -5.40
CA TYR A 219 2.84 5.62 -5.74
C TYR A 219 2.85 5.37 -7.24
N SER A 220 1.79 5.78 -7.94
CA SER A 220 1.67 5.63 -9.41
C SER A 220 2.74 6.40 -10.17
N ARG A 221 3.22 7.52 -9.63
CA ARG A 221 4.34 8.26 -10.19
C ARG A 221 5.67 7.57 -9.91
N ALA A 222 5.88 7.12 -8.67
CA ALA A 222 7.11 6.47 -8.25
C ALA A 222 7.36 5.14 -8.98
N ILE A 223 6.31 4.30 -9.16
CA ILE A 223 6.42 2.97 -9.77
C ILE A 223 6.95 3.00 -11.21
N LYS A 224 6.89 4.13 -11.90
CA LYS A 224 7.47 4.29 -13.24
C LYS A 224 8.99 4.29 -13.21
N HIS A 225 9.61 4.71 -12.10
CA HIS A 225 11.04 5.03 -11.99
C HIS A 225 11.83 4.05 -11.11
N VAL A 226 11.16 3.12 -10.44
CA VAL A 226 11.77 2.06 -9.63
C VAL A 226 11.27 0.69 -10.08
N GLU A 227 11.98 -0.37 -9.74
CA GLU A 227 11.51 -1.75 -9.97
C GLU A 227 10.32 -2.06 -9.09
N ALA A 228 9.46 -3.00 -9.53
CA ALA A 228 8.27 -3.40 -8.80
C ALA A 228 8.60 -3.85 -7.36
N PHE A 229 9.67 -4.64 -7.22
CA PHE A 229 10.16 -5.09 -5.93
C PHE A 229 10.54 -3.92 -5.00
N GLN A 230 11.30 -2.94 -5.52
CA GLN A 230 11.70 -1.76 -4.74
C GLN A 230 10.49 -0.92 -4.29
N ALA A 231 9.48 -0.79 -5.15
CA ALA A 231 8.26 -0.05 -4.79
C ALA A 231 7.57 -0.68 -3.58
N VAL A 232 7.40 -2.00 -3.55
CA VAL A 232 6.78 -2.69 -2.41
C VAL A 232 7.70 -2.69 -1.20
N LEU A 233 9.00 -2.91 -1.37
CA LEU A 233 9.96 -2.94 -0.27
C LEU A 233 9.99 -1.63 0.52
N PHE A 234 10.04 -0.46 -0.16
CA PHE A 234 10.06 0.82 0.53
C PHE A 234 8.73 1.16 1.21
N THR A 235 7.61 0.65 0.71
CA THR A 235 6.32 0.83 1.39
C THR A 235 6.17 -0.03 2.66
N MET A 236 7.07 -1.01 2.88
CA MET A 236 7.15 -1.78 4.14
C MET A 236 7.62 -0.94 5.35
N LEU A 237 7.88 0.35 5.17
CA LEU A 237 8.02 1.31 6.28
C LEU A 237 6.67 1.57 7.01
N GLU A 238 5.55 1.36 6.34
CA GLU A 238 4.20 1.62 6.88
C GLU A 238 3.98 1.08 8.30
N PRO A 239 4.21 -0.21 8.60
CA PRO A 239 3.94 -0.78 9.93
C PRO A 239 4.82 -0.22 11.03
N ILE A 240 6.03 0.22 10.68
CA ILE A 240 6.99 0.76 11.65
C ILE A 240 6.58 2.17 12.09
N LEU A 241 5.90 2.89 11.20
CA LEU A 241 5.44 4.25 11.45
C LEU A 241 4.19 4.27 12.36
N ASN A 242 3.44 3.19 12.43
CA ASN A 242 2.21 3.14 13.24
C ASN A 242 2.49 3.38 14.74
N PRO A 243 3.43 2.70 15.43
CA PRO A 243 3.77 3.01 16.81
C PRO A 243 4.37 4.40 17.02
N VAL A 244 5.00 4.97 16.00
CA VAL A 244 5.47 6.37 16.10
C VAL A 244 4.27 7.31 16.29
N TRP A 245 3.19 7.09 15.55
CA TRP A 245 1.95 7.86 15.74
C TRP A 245 1.32 7.63 17.12
N VAL A 246 1.28 6.37 17.59
CA VAL A 246 0.77 6.03 18.92
C VAL A 246 1.60 6.70 20.01
N PHE A 247 2.93 6.68 19.89
CA PHE A 247 3.82 7.38 20.81
C PHE A 247 3.58 8.90 20.82
N LEU A 248 3.50 9.52 19.64
CA LEU A 248 3.32 10.98 19.52
C LEU A 248 1.95 11.46 19.98
N LEU A 249 0.89 10.66 19.76
CA LEU A 249 -0.49 11.06 20.07
C LEU A 249 -0.94 10.62 21.47
N HIS A 250 -0.42 9.51 21.99
CA HIS A 250 -0.87 8.92 23.26
C HIS A 250 0.26 8.79 24.30
N GLY A 251 1.51 9.13 23.96
CA GLY A 251 2.66 9.04 24.87
C GLY A 251 3.07 7.60 25.21
N GLU A 252 2.50 6.59 24.54
CA GLU A 252 2.82 5.19 24.79
C GLU A 252 4.18 4.83 24.19
N GLN A 253 5.11 4.36 25.01
CA GLN A 253 6.42 3.95 24.55
C GLN A 253 6.34 2.62 23.77
N PRO A 254 7.04 2.50 22.62
CA PRO A 254 7.12 1.25 21.89
C PRO A 254 7.82 0.19 22.74
N GLY A 255 7.28 -1.03 22.76
CA GLY A 255 7.87 -2.17 23.45
C GLY A 255 9.24 -2.54 22.85
N GLN A 256 10.04 -3.30 23.62
CA GLN A 256 11.38 -3.72 23.20
C GLN A 256 11.39 -4.52 21.89
N TRP A 257 10.37 -5.32 21.63
CA TRP A 257 10.22 -6.07 20.38
C TRP A 257 9.94 -5.16 19.19
N ALA A 258 9.13 -4.11 19.41
CA ALA A 258 8.89 -3.11 18.38
C ALA A 258 10.16 -2.32 18.03
N ILE A 259 11.00 -2.00 19.02
CA ILE A 259 12.29 -1.34 18.79
C ILE A 259 13.24 -2.29 18.02
N ALA A 260 13.41 -3.55 18.47
CA ALA A 260 14.30 -4.50 17.83
C ALA A 260 13.90 -4.80 16.38
N GLY A 261 12.61 -5.09 16.13
CA GLY A 261 12.07 -5.33 14.80
C GLY A 261 12.19 -4.11 13.90
N GLY A 262 11.89 -2.92 14.43
CA GLY A 262 12.02 -1.64 13.72
C GLY A 262 13.44 -1.35 13.26
N ILE A 263 14.44 -1.56 14.13
CA ILE A 263 15.85 -1.41 13.77
C ILE A 263 16.24 -2.37 12.63
N LEU A 264 15.81 -3.64 12.70
CA LEU A 264 16.13 -4.63 11.65
C LEU A 264 15.52 -4.21 10.30
N VAL A 265 14.26 -3.77 10.28
CA VAL A 265 13.62 -3.32 9.04
C VAL A 265 14.29 -2.06 8.48
N LEU A 266 14.48 -1.02 9.30
CA LEU A 266 15.08 0.23 8.86
C LEU A 266 16.50 0.03 8.33
N SER A 267 17.33 -0.77 9.03
CA SER A 267 18.68 -1.07 8.58
C SER A 267 18.70 -1.83 7.25
N THR A 268 17.81 -2.81 7.09
CA THR A 268 17.67 -3.56 5.83
C THR A 268 17.28 -2.65 4.66
N LEU A 269 16.27 -1.79 4.85
CA LEU A 269 15.84 -0.84 3.83
C LEU A 269 16.94 0.16 3.46
N ALA A 270 17.65 0.69 4.44
CA ALA A 270 18.77 1.61 4.21
C ALA A 270 19.90 0.94 3.42
N MET A 271 20.31 -0.28 3.83
CA MET A 271 21.36 -1.04 3.15
C MET A 271 20.97 -1.38 1.70
N HIS A 272 19.73 -1.83 1.48
CA HIS A 272 19.24 -2.15 0.15
C HIS A 272 19.15 -0.89 -0.74
N GLY A 273 18.69 0.24 -0.21
CA GLY A 273 18.63 1.52 -0.90
C GLY A 273 20.02 2.03 -1.33
N LEU A 274 21.01 1.96 -0.42
CA LEU A 274 22.40 2.36 -0.70
C LEU A 274 23.07 1.44 -1.74
N ALA A 275 22.84 0.14 -1.67
CA ALA A 275 23.37 -0.81 -2.66
C ALA A 275 22.79 -0.57 -4.05
N SER A 276 21.49 -0.30 -4.14
CA SER A 276 20.80 -0.01 -5.42
C SER A 276 21.27 1.31 -6.06
N SER A 277 21.60 2.33 -5.27
CA SER A 277 22.11 3.59 -5.78
C SER A 277 23.54 3.46 -6.33
N ARG A 278 24.40 2.67 -5.69
CA ARG A 278 25.78 2.42 -6.14
C ARG A 278 25.82 1.65 -7.47
N SER A 279 24.96 0.67 -7.65
CA SER A 279 24.86 -0.10 -8.90
C SER A 279 24.44 0.76 -10.09
N ALA A 280 23.59 1.76 -9.88
CA ALA A 280 23.17 2.69 -10.91
C ALA A 280 24.32 3.62 -11.37
N VAL A 281 25.18 4.05 -10.44
CA VAL A 281 26.35 4.90 -10.77
C VAL A 281 27.45 4.12 -11.50
N SER A 282 27.63 2.83 -11.18
CA SER A 282 28.64 1.99 -11.85
C SER A 282 28.24 1.58 -13.29
N SER A 283 26.95 1.55 -13.63
CA SER A 283 26.47 1.22 -14.98
C SER A 283 26.43 2.44 -15.92
N SER A 284 26.65 3.65 -15.42
CA SER A 284 26.69 4.89 -16.19
C SER A 284 28.12 5.35 -16.52
N ARG A 285 29.12 4.60 -16.09
CA ARG A 285 30.54 4.73 -16.49
C ARG A 285 30.93 3.61 -17.45
#